data_35b13579e364dc455710c88b99a6ebbe
#
_entry.id   35b13579e364dc455710c88b99a6ebbe
#
_cell.length_a   1.000
_cell.length_b   1.000
_cell.length_c   1.000
_cell.angle_alpha   90.00
_cell.angle_beta   90.00
_cell.angle_gamma   90.00
#
_symmetry.space_group_name_H-M   'P 1'
#
loop_
_entity.id
_entity.type
_entity.pdbx_description
1 polymer ?
#
loop_
_entity_poly.entity_id
_entity_poly.type
_entity_poly.pdbx_seq_one_letter_code
_entity_poly.pdbx_strand_id
1 'polypeptide(L)'
;MHIVLFEPEIPGNTGNIARLCAATGCHLHLVRPLGFSVEDKYLKRAGLDYWYLVDIHYYDSIHEVLEKFKDNPKYLLTTKGHKSYSDVQYAPDSVLIFGKETAGLPDWMHEEYAEGCVRIPMISEARSLNLSNA
;
A
#
# COMPACT_ATOMS: atom_id res chain seq x y z
N MET A 1 -3.99 -11.81 -2.67
CA MET A 1 -2.94 -10.79 -2.62
C MET A 1 -3.18 -9.84 -1.47
N HIS A 2 -2.14 -9.33 -0.89
CA HIS A 2 -2.20 -8.44 0.26
C HIS A 2 -1.68 -7.06 -0.12
N ILE A 3 -2.42 -6.03 0.24
CA ILE A 3 -2.03 -4.64 0.02
C ILE A 3 -1.72 -4.04 1.38
N VAL A 4 -0.52 -3.50 1.55
CA VAL A 4 -0.09 -2.87 2.80
C VAL A 4 0.14 -1.38 2.55
N LEU A 5 -0.51 -0.54 3.36
CA LEU A 5 -0.31 0.89 3.32
C LEU A 5 0.46 1.32 4.57
N PHE A 6 1.69 1.80 4.37
CA PHE A 6 2.56 2.24 5.45
C PHE A 6 2.21 3.67 5.85
N GLU A 7 1.64 3.82 7.04
CA GLU A 7 1.30 5.12 7.63
C GLU A 7 0.59 6.05 6.63
N PRO A 8 -0.54 5.59 6.03
CA PRO A 8 -1.22 6.41 5.02
C PRO A 8 -1.72 7.72 5.62
N GLU A 9 -1.62 8.81 4.85
CA GLU A 9 -1.88 10.16 5.33
C GLU A 9 -3.18 10.75 4.82
N ILE A 10 -3.59 10.37 3.60
CA ILE A 10 -4.73 10.97 2.91
C ILE A 10 -5.92 10.02 2.95
N PRO A 11 -7.01 10.37 3.69
CA PRO A 11 -8.13 9.44 3.86
C PRO A 11 -8.84 9.07 2.56
N GLY A 12 -8.94 9.99 1.61
CA GLY A 12 -9.55 9.70 0.32
C GLY A 12 -8.81 8.62 -0.46
N ASN A 13 -7.47 8.64 -0.41
CA ASN A 13 -6.65 7.64 -1.08
C ASN A 13 -6.86 6.26 -0.47
N THR A 14 -6.86 6.18 0.85
CA THR A 14 -7.09 4.92 1.56
C THR A 14 -8.49 4.38 1.27
N GLY A 15 -9.50 5.26 1.25
CA GLY A 15 -10.85 4.86 0.92
C GLY A 15 -10.98 4.29 -0.49
N ASN A 16 -10.32 4.90 -1.46
CA ASN A 16 -10.33 4.42 -2.84
C ASN A 16 -9.63 3.06 -2.96
N ILE A 17 -8.54 2.86 -2.23
CA ILE A 17 -7.84 1.58 -2.23
C ILE A 17 -8.68 0.50 -1.57
N ALA A 18 -9.38 0.83 -0.47
CA ALA A 18 -10.31 -0.11 0.16
C ALA A 18 -11.39 -0.55 -0.83
N ARG A 19 -11.89 0.39 -1.61
CA ARG A 19 -12.90 0.09 -2.64
C ARG A 19 -12.35 -0.87 -3.70
N LEU A 20 -11.11 -0.66 -4.14
CA LEU A 20 -10.45 -1.58 -5.09
C LEU A 20 -10.24 -2.96 -4.48
N CYS A 21 -9.86 -3.02 -3.19
CA CYS A 21 -9.70 -4.29 -2.50
C CYS A 21 -11.04 -5.05 -2.41
N ALA A 22 -12.13 -4.34 -2.15
CA ALA A 22 -13.45 -4.95 -2.14
C ALA A 22 -13.80 -5.56 -3.50
N ALA A 23 -13.47 -4.85 -4.58
CA ALA A 23 -13.76 -5.30 -5.93
C ALA A 23 -12.87 -6.47 -6.38
N THR A 24 -11.65 -6.55 -5.89
CA THR A 24 -10.66 -7.54 -6.34
C THR A 24 -10.46 -8.71 -5.38
N GLY A 25 -11.02 -8.64 -4.18
CA GLY A 25 -10.83 -9.67 -3.16
C GLY A 25 -9.48 -9.61 -2.45
N CYS A 26 -8.74 -8.51 -2.60
CA CYS A 26 -7.47 -8.33 -1.89
C CYS A 26 -7.70 -7.99 -0.42
N HIS A 27 -6.75 -8.40 0.43
CA HIS A 27 -6.76 -8.04 1.85
C HIS A 27 -6.01 -6.75 2.05
N LEU A 28 -6.56 -5.85 2.89
CA LEU A 28 -5.95 -4.55 3.15
C LEU A 28 -5.35 -4.50 4.54
N HIS A 29 -4.11 -4.05 4.63
CA HIS A 29 -3.37 -3.93 5.89
C HIS A 29 -2.92 -2.49 6.06
N LEU A 30 -3.28 -1.89 7.20
CA LEU A 30 -2.95 -0.50 7.50
C LEU A 30 -1.98 -0.45 8.67
N VAL A 31 -0.83 0.20 8.46
CA VAL A 31 0.20 0.36 9.49
C VAL A 31 0.04 1.75 10.12
N ARG A 32 -0.19 1.78 11.43
CA ARG A 32 -0.30 3.02 12.20
C ARG A 32 1.07 3.69 12.39
N PRO A 33 1.12 5.00 12.61
CA PRO A 33 -0.02 5.89 12.78
C PRO A 33 -0.68 6.24 11.44
N LEU A 34 -2.01 6.37 11.47
CA LEU A 34 -2.76 6.85 10.32
C LEU A 34 -2.86 8.37 10.41
N GLY A 35 -2.75 9.07 9.29
CA GLY A 35 -2.89 10.51 9.24
C GLY A 35 -4.34 10.99 9.32
N PHE A 36 -5.26 10.09 9.67
CA PHE A 36 -6.69 10.36 9.72
C PHE A 36 -7.36 9.36 10.67
N SER A 37 -8.62 9.64 11.02
CA SER A 37 -9.46 8.69 11.77
C SER A 37 -10.27 7.84 10.80
N VAL A 38 -10.55 6.59 11.14
CA VAL A 38 -11.48 5.74 10.37
C VAL A 38 -12.89 6.31 10.38
N GLU A 39 -13.18 7.24 11.29
CA GLU A 39 -14.44 7.99 11.32
C GLU A 39 -14.42 9.22 10.42
N ASP A 40 -13.31 9.50 9.76
CA ASP A 40 -13.16 10.69 8.91
C ASP A 40 -14.16 10.68 7.76
N LYS A 41 -14.78 11.84 7.53
CA LYS A 41 -15.81 11.98 6.50
C LYS A 41 -15.28 11.75 5.08
N TYR A 42 -14.02 12.07 4.82
CA TYR A 42 -13.42 11.84 3.50
C TYR A 42 -13.21 10.37 3.23
N LEU A 43 -12.84 9.62 4.26
CA LEU A 43 -12.75 8.17 4.17
C LEU A 43 -14.11 7.58 3.85
N LYS A 44 -15.15 8.04 4.53
CA LYS A 44 -16.52 7.59 4.33
C LYS A 44 -17.01 7.87 2.92
N ARG A 45 -16.75 9.06 2.40
CA ARG A 45 -17.14 9.41 1.03
C ARG A 45 -16.43 8.58 -0.02
N ALA A 46 -15.16 8.25 0.22
CA ALA A 46 -14.35 7.53 -0.77
C ALA A 46 -14.62 6.03 -0.76
N GLY A 47 -14.94 5.45 0.39
CA GLY A 47 -14.99 4.00 0.45
C GLY A 47 -15.81 3.36 1.55
N LEU A 48 -16.57 4.11 2.35
CA LEU A 48 -17.25 3.52 3.50
C LEU A 48 -18.25 2.43 3.11
N ASP A 49 -18.96 2.63 2.01
CA ASP A 49 -19.95 1.64 1.54
C ASP A 49 -19.31 0.29 1.26
N TYR A 50 -17.98 0.28 1.05
CA TYR A 50 -17.20 -0.92 0.76
C TYR A 50 -16.33 -1.35 1.92
N TRP A 51 -16.20 -0.51 2.96
CA TRP A 51 -15.25 -0.72 4.05
C TRP A 51 -15.45 -2.04 4.76
N TYR A 52 -16.69 -2.37 5.09
CA TYR A 52 -17.04 -3.62 5.77
C TYR A 52 -16.95 -4.85 4.87
N LEU A 53 -16.86 -4.66 3.56
CA LEU A 53 -16.69 -5.76 2.61
C LEU A 53 -15.22 -6.14 2.42
N VAL A 54 -14.31 -5.35 2.95
CA VAL A 54 -12.87 -5.56 2.81
C VAL A 54 -12.35 -6.19 4.10
N ASP A 55 -11.48 -7.18 3.95
CA ASP A 55 -10.76 -7.74 5.09
C ASP A 55 -9.65 -6.77 5.45
N ILE A 56 -9.87 -5.94 6.48
CA ILE A 56 -8.96 -4.89 6.89
C ILE A 56 -8.30 -5.24 8.22
N HIS A 57 -6.98 -5.17 8.26
CA HIS A 57 -6.18 -5.42 9.45
C HIS A 57 -5.34 -4.20 9.79
N TYR A 58 -5.16 -3.94 11.09
CA TYR A 58 -4.39 -2.81 11.60
C TYR A 58 -3.16 -3.30 12.33
N TYR A 59 -2.05 -2.59 12.16
CA TYR A 59 -0.77 -2.93 12.77
C TYR A 59 -0.15 -1.69 13.39
N ASP A 60 0.54 -1.86 14.51
CA ASP A 60 1.21 -0.74 15.19
C ASP A 60 2.58 -0.45 14.60
N SER A 61 3.17 -1.38 13.87
CA SER A 61 4.43 -1.16 13.16
C SER A 61 4.53 -2.04 11.92
N ILE A 62 5.36 -1.61 10.98
CA ILE A 62 5.64 -2.40 9.77
C ILE A 62 6.34 -3.72 10.11
N HIS A 63 7.05 -3.78 11.22
CA HIS A 63 7.73 -5.00 11.66
C HIS A 63 6.74 -6.13 11.93
N GLU A 64 5.56 -5.82 12.45
CA GLU A 64 4.51 -6.81 12.66
C GLU A 64 4.06 -7.43 11.33
N VAL A 65 3.93 -6.60 10.30
CA VAL A 65 3.54 -7.05 8.97
C VAL A 65 4.62 -7.94 8.37
N LEU A 66 5.87 -7.52 8.45
CA LEU A 66 6.99 -8.26 7.90
C LEU A 66 7.15 -9.62 8.56
N GLU A 67 6.95 -9.70 9.87
CA GLU A 67 7.00 -10.96 10.60
C GLU A 67 5.84 -11.88 10.21
N LYS A 68 4.63 -11.33 10.12
CA LYS A 68 3.45 -12.12 9.75
C LYS A 68 3.58 -12.74 8.37
N PHE A 69 4.17 -12.01 7.43
CA PHE A 69 4.29 -12.43 6.03
C PHE A 69 5.71 -12.78 5.65
N LYS A 70 6.52 -13.25 6.59
CA LYS A 70 7.94 -13.52 6.35
C LYS A 70 8.21 -14.49 5.19
N ASP A 71 7.29 -15.41 4.95
CA ASP A 71 7.43 -16.42 3.89
C ASP A 71 6.74 -16.03 2.58
N ASN A 72 6.07 -14.88 2.54
CA ASN A 72 5.38 -14.41 1.34
C ASN A 72 6.31 -13.56 0.47
N PRO A 73 6.17 -13.61 -0.86
CA PRO A 73 6.86 -12.66 -1.72
C PRO A 73 6.45 -11.23 -1.38
N LYS A 74 7.41 -10.34 -1.24
CA LYS A 74 7.17 -8.94 -0.88
C LYS A 74 7.72 -8.01 -1.93
N TYR A 75 6.92 -7.00 -2.28
CA TYR A 75 7.30 -5.98 -3.24
C TYR A 75 7.06 -4.61 -2.65
N LEU A 76 8.05 -3.74 -2.73
CA LEU A 76 7.92 -2.35 -2.30
C LEU A 76 7.61 -1.50 -3.52
N LEU A 77 6.44 -0.88 -3.53
CA LEU A 77 6.04 0.01 -4.62
C LEU A 77 6.61 1.39 -4.30
N THR A 78 7.64 1.77 -5.03
CA THR A 78 8.43 2.96 -4.71
C THR A 78 8.92 3.63 -5.98
N THR A 79 9.18 4.94 -5.91
CA THR A 79 9.78 5.67 -7.02
C THR A 79 11.26 5.34 -7.21
N LYS A 80 11.87 4.65 -6.24
CA LYS A 80 13.29 4.27 -6.25
C LYS A 80 13.54 2.85 -6.75
N GLY A 81 12.51 2.17 -7.25
CA GLY A 81 12.63 0.81 -7.73
C GLY A 81 13.43 0.71 -9.02
N HIS A 82 14.14 -0.40 -9.19
CA HIS A 82 14.93 -0.67 -10.38
C HIS A 82 14.14 -1.34 -11.50
N LYS A 83 13.10 -2.08 -11.14
CA LYS A 83 12.23 -2.77 -12.08
C LYS A 83 10.90 -2.04 -12.20
N SER A 84 10.30 -2.08 -13.40
CA SER A 84 8.93 -1.60 -13.55
C SER A 84 7.97 -2.61 -12.92
N TYR A 85 6.88 -2.12 -12.33
CA TYR A 85 5.86 -2.98 -11.74
C TYR A 85 5.28 -3.99 -12.74
N SER A 86 5.26 -3.64 -14.01
CA SER A 86 4.75 -4.52 -15.08
C SER A 86 5.72 -5.62 -15.49
N ASP A 87 6.98 -5.54 -15.07
CA ASP A 87 8.00 -6.54 -15.40
C ASP A 87 8.00 -7.71 -14.42
N VAL A 88 7.17 -7.69 -13.41
CA VAL A 88 7.09 -8.69 -12.35
C VAL A 88 5.82 -9.51 -12.49
N GLN A 89 5.94 -10.81 -12.36
CA GLN A 89 4.79 -11.71 -12.27
C GLN A 89 4.52 -11.98 -10.80
N TYR A 90 3.41 -11.45 -10.30
CA TYR A 90 3.08 -11.55 -8.88
C TYR A 90 2.37 -12.86 -8.58
N ALA A 91 2.83 -13.56 -7.53
CA ALA A 91 2.14 -14.73 -7.04
C ALA A 91 0.84 -14.29 -6.33
N PRO A 92 -0.17 -15.18 -6.24
CA PRO A 92 -1.45 -14.82 -5.59
C PRO A 92 -1.32 -14.43 -4.13
N ASP A 93 -0.26 -14.89 -3.43
CA ASP A 93 0.00 -14.56 -2.03
C ASP A 93 1.01 -13.43 -1.85
N SER A 94 1.29 -12.67 -2.90
CA SER A 94 2.22 -11.54 -2.84
C SER A 94 1.72 -10.44 -1.91
N VAL A 95 2.67 -9.77 -1.26
CA VAL A 95 2.43 -8.63 -0.39
C VAL A 95 3.00 -7.38 -1.06
N LEU A 96 2.13 -6.44 -1.39
CA LEU A 96 2.51 -5.19 -2.04
C LEU A 96 2.49 -4.09 -1.00
N ILE A 97 3.63 -3.45 -0.77
CA ILE A 97 3.79 -2.45 0.28
C ILE A 97 3.96 -1.07 -0.33
N PHE A 98 3.06 -0.16 0.01
CA PHE A 98 3.06 1.22 -0.45
C PHE A 98 3.48 2.14 0.68
N GLY A 99 4.33 3.11 0.37
CA GLY A 99 4.74 4.13 1.33
C GLY A 99 3.70 5.22 1.53
N LYS A 100 3.91 6.03 2.55
CA LYS A 100 3.05 7.19 2.76
C LYS A 100 3.22 8.22 1.65
N GLU A 101 2.18 9.04 1.45
CA GLU A 101 2.08 9.91 0.29
C GLU A 101 3.20 10.94 0.19
N THR A 102 3.67 11.45 1.35
CA THR A 102 4.70 12.50 1.35
C THR A 102 6.13 11.97 1.35
N ALA A 103 6.41 10.92 2.10
CA ALA A 103 7.80 10.48 2.34
C ALA A 103 8.11 9.07 1.82
N GLY A 104 7.11 8.32 1.36
CA GLY A 104 7.33 6.96 0.90
C GLY A 104 7.66 5.99 2.03
N LEU A 105 8.49 5.01 1.74
CA LEU A 105 8.92 3.99 2.70
C LEU A 105 10.27 4.35 3.32
N PRO A 106 10.55 3.88 4.55
CA PRO A 106 11.86 4.12 5.18
C PRO A 106 13.02 3.58 4.34
N ASP A 107 14.17 4.25 4.43
CA ASP A 107 15.35 3.86 3.66
C ASP A 107 15.81 2.44 3.97
N TRP A 108 15.72 2.01 5.24
CA TRP A 108 16.15 0.66 5.61
C TRP A 108 15.35 -0.42 4.89
N MET A 109 14.09 -0.15 4.57
CA MET A 109 13.27 -1.11 3.82
C MET A 109 13.75 -1.23 2.38
N HIS A 110 14.16 -0.12 1.76
CA HIS A 110 14.72 -0.15 0.41
C HIS A 110 16.01 -0.97 0.37
N GLU A 111 16.83 -0.89 1.41
CA GLU A 111 18.07 -1.65 1.49
C GLU A 111 17.82 -3.13 1.73
N GLU A 112 16.95 -3.45 2.69
CA GLU A 112 16.67 -4.84 3.07
C GLU A 112 15.92 -5.61 1.98
N TYR A 113 15.03 -4.92 1.27
CA TYR A 113 14.20 -5.53 0.22
C TYR A 113 14.53 -4.97 -1.16
N ALA A 114 15.80 -4.69 -1.41
CA ALA A 114 16.23 -4.04 -2.66
C ALA A 114 15.75 -4.80 -3.91
N GLU A 115 15.78 -6.11 -3.89
CA GLU A 115 15.35 -6.92 -5.03
C GLU A 115 13.83 -6.86 -5.25
N GLY A 116 13.08 -6.55 -4.22
CA GLY A 116 11.62 -6.41 -4.29
C GLY A 116 11.14 -5.00 -4.57
N CYS A 117 12.05 -4.04 -4.73
CA CYS A 117 11.67 -2.65 -5.04
C CYS A 117 11.21 -2.56 -6.49
N VAL A 118 9.98 -2.12 -6.68
CA VAL A 118 9.34 -2.04 -7.99
C VAL A 118 8.89 -0.60 -8.21
N ARG A 119 9.17 -0.08 -9.38
CA ARG A 119 8.81 1.28 -9.72
C ARG A 119 7.54 1.31 -10.55
N ILE A 120 6.62 2.20 -10.19
CA ILE A 120 5.46 2.51 -11.01
C ILE A 120 5.92 3.56 -12.03
N PRO A 121 5.78 3.31 -13.35
CA PRO A 121 6.18 4.28 -14.36
C PRO A 121 5.48 5.62 -14.18
N MET A 122 6.22 6.69 -14.38
CA MET A 122 5.73 8.05 -14.18
C MET A 122 5.80 8.83 -15.48
N ILE A 123 4.83 9.72 -15.69
CA ILE A 123 4.92 10.73 -16.72
C ILE A 123 5.92 11.78 -16.22
N SER A 124 6.78 12.30 -17.10
CA SER A 124 7.87 13.19 -16.73
C SER A 124 7.45 14.40 -15.88
N GLU A 125 6.23 14.85 -16.01
CA GLU A 125 5.71 16.00 -15.27
C GLU A 125 5.15 15.65 -13.91
N ALA A 126 4.94 14.36 -13.63
CA ALA A 126 4.39 13.91 -12.36
C ALA A 126 5.52 13.56 -11.41
N ARG A 127 5.41 13.99 -10.15
CA ARG A 127 6.38 13.64 -9.12
C ARG A 127 6.13 12.24 -8.57
N SER A 128 4.86 11.90 -8.43
CA SER A 128 4.42 10.59 -7.99
C SER A 128 2.99 10.38 -8.42
N LEU A 129 2.62 9.13 -8.64
CA LEU A 129 1.22 8.82 -8.85
C LEU A 129 0.48 9.01 -7.53
N ASN A 130 -0.77 9.41 -7.65
CA ASN A 130 -1.65 9.39 -6.49
C ASN A 130 -1.75 7.95 -6.00
N LEU A 131 -1.70 7.74 -4.69
CA LEU A 131 -1.69 6.40 -4.10
C LEU A 131 -2.87 5.56 -4.56
N SER A 132 -4.05 6.16 -4.71
CA SER A 132 -5.24 5.45 -5.15
C SER A 132 -5.16 5.00 -6.61
N ASN A 133 -4.27 5.56 -7.39
CA ASN A 133 -4.06 5.18 -8.79
C ASN A 133 -2.87 4.23 -8.96
N ALA A 134 -2.15 3.99 -7.90
CA ALA A 134 -1.06 3.02 -7.90
C ALA A 134 -1.60 1.59 -7.79
#